data_397be38335ca2ff3fdcd6a9db448b912
#
_entry.id   397be38335ca2ff3fdcd6a9db448b912
#
_cell.length_a   1.000
_cell.length_b   1.000
_cell.length_c   1.000
_cell.angle_alpha   90.00
_cell.angle_beta   90.00
_cell.angle_gamma   90.00
#
_symmetry.space_group_name_H-M   'P 1'
#
loop_
_entity.id
_entity.type
_entity.pdbx_description
1 polymer ?
#
loop_
_entity_poly.entity_id
_entity_poly.type
_entity_poly.pdbx_seq_one_letter_code
_entity_poly.pdbx_strand_id
1 'polypeptide(L)'
;MAQNIIENWGKVQDLLRYESDISKVSYIAFLKNLKPLRIEDDTIIIQAEDKIVIDIIEKKYLKTILIAISETMNESYDVRFVLEDSIVEDDSSRKHVEKKPVPSITTSDSNLNTRYTFETFVVGNNNKFANAAALAVAEAPAEAYNPLFIYGGVGLGKTHLMHSIAHFILNESPDTKVLYVSSEKFTNELINSIRADKNEAFRQKYRNIDVLLVDDIQFIAGKERTQEEFFHTFNTLYEAKKQIIISSDRPPKEIETLEERLRSRFEWGLIADIQAPDFETRMAILKNKAELESLDLDDEVLQYVAANIKSNIRELEGAVTKIVAYSRLVQLGYEKITKQIAEDALKDLIAPQEDNIVTPELILEVVSEHYNISHSDIVSKKRPREIAYPRQIVMYLCRKLTDASLPRIGEILGKRDHTTVLHGYEKINQDIKKDATLKNSIDILTKKIVGK
;
A
#
# COMPACT_ATOMS: atom_id res chain seq x y z
N MET A 1 25.60 41.36 -1.25
CA MET A 1 25.63 39.95 -0.78
C MET A 1 24.83 39.02 -1.66
N ALA A 2 23.56 39.30 -2.04
CA ALA A 2 22.79 38.41 -2.92
C ALA A 2 23.43 38.11 -4.29
N GLN A 3 24.18 39.01 -4.88
CA GLN A 3 24.91 38.80 -6.14
C GLN A 3 25.99 37.70 -6.04
N ASN A 4 26.57 37.49 -4.85
CA ASN A 4 27.69 36.57 -4.66
C ASN A 4 27.30 35.09 -4.74
N ILE A 5 26.07 34.69 -4.34
CA ILE A 5 25.64 33.28 -4.41
C ILE A 5 25.29 32.84 -5.83
N ILE A 6 24.65 33.72 -6.61
CA ILE A 6 24.27 33.43 -8.00
C ILE A 6 25.53 33.26 -8.85
N GLU A 7 26.55 34.15 -8.64
CA GLU A 7 27.82 34.09 -9.36
C GLU A 7 28.65 32.83 -8.99
N ASN A 8 28.58 32.36 -7.73
CA ASN A 8 29.34 31.21 -7.27
C ASN A 8 28.54 29.88 -7.35
N TRP A 9 27.25 29.90 -7.73
CA TRP A 9 26.41 28.69 -7.79
C TRP A 9 27.01 27.61 -8.68
N GLY A 10 27.68 27.98 -9.76
CA GLY A 10 28.39 27.04 -10.61
C GLY A 10 29.43 26.19 -9.85
N LYS A 11 30.16 26.79 -8.90
CA LYS A 11 31.13 26.07 -8.07
C LYS A 11 30.43 25.12 -7.09
N VAL A 12 29.32 25.54 -6.48
CA VAL A 12 28.50 24.66 -5.63
C VAL A 12 28.01 23.46 -6.43
N GLN A 13 27.53 23.67 -7.63
CA GLN A 13 27.10 22.62 -8.53
C GLN A 13 28.25 21.67 -8.92
N ASP A 14 29.44 22.17 -9.14
CA ASP A 14 30.63 21.38 -9.46
C ASP A 14 31.05 20.51 -8.25
N LEU A 15 31.05 21.06 -7.02
CA LEU A 15 31.28 20.29 -5.81
C LEU A 15 30.25 19.16 -5.63
N LEU A 16 28.97 19.47 -5.81
CA LEU A 16 27.89 18.45 -5.73
C LEU A 16 28.01 17.37 -6.80
N ARG A 17 28.59 17.69 -7.96
CA ARG A 17 28.73 16.78 -9.10
C ARG A 17 29.97 15.90 -9.04
N TYR A 18 31.10 16.43 -8.59
CA TYR A 18 32.42 15.79 -8.75
C TYR A 18 33.09 15.40 -7.44
N GLU A 19 32.79 16.09 -6.33
CA GLU A 19 33.51 15.90 -5.05
C GLU A 19 32.58 15.28 -3.96
N SER A 20 31.29 15.08 -4.25
CA SER A 20 30.37 14.44 -3.31
C SER A 20 30.11 12.98 -3.67
N ASP A 21 29.72 12.15 -2.67
CA ASP A 21 29.30 10.75 -2.84
C ASP A 21 27.93 10.61 -3.56
N ILE A 22 27.50 11.62 -4.29
CA ILE A 22 26.23 11.65 -5.00
C ILE A 22 26.39 10.98 -6.37
N SER A 23 25.56 9.95 -6.65
CA SER A 23 25.58 9.31 -7.95
C SER A 23 25.24 10.30 -9.07
N LYS A 24 25.88 10.13 -10.26
CA LYS A 24 25.59 10.98 -11.45
C LYS A 24 24.10 11.02 -11.79
N VAL A 25 23.38 9.92 -11.59
CA VAL A 25 21.93 9.82 -11.82
C VAL A 25 21.15 10.67 -10.82
N SER A 26 21.47 10.58 -9.52
CA SER A 26 20.86 11.38 -8.47
C SER A 26 21.12 12.88 -8.62
N TYR A 27 22.35 13.25 -9.03
CA TYR A 27 22.69 14.64 -9.31
C TYR A 27 21.83 15.21 -10.43
N ILE A 28 21.71 14.50 -11.56
CA ILE A 28 20.92 14.94 -12.70
C ILE A 28 19.44 15.03 -12.35
N ALA A 29 18.93 14.05 -11.61
CA ALA A 29 17.50 13.94 -11.29
C ALA A 29 17.02 14.99 -10.26
N PHE A 30 17.86 15.37 -9.29
CA PHE A 30 17.38 16.15 -8.13
C PHE A 30 18.13 17.47 -7.91
N LEU A 31 19.39 17.58 -8.30
CA LEU A 31 20.25 18.71 -7.89
C LEU A 31 20.62 19.66 -9.04
N LYS A 32 20.67 19.15 -10.28
CA LYS A 32 21.12 19.90 -11.45
C LYS A 32 20.29 21.16 -11.71
N ASN A 33 18.98 21.08 -11.48
CA ASN A 33 18.02 22.13 -11.84
C ASN A 33 17.70 23.08 -10.68
N LEU A 34 18.41 22.96 -9.54
CA LEU A 34 18.30 23.90 -8.45
C LEU A 34 18.86 25.26 -8.82
N LYS A 35 18.10 26.32 -8.57
CA LYS A 35 18.49 27.72 -8.86
C LYS A 35 18.44 28.56 -7.59
N PRO A 36 19.55 29.20 -7.17
CA PRO A 36 19.51 30.14 -6.07
C PRO A 36 18.80 31.40 -6.53
N LEU A 37 17.86 31.91 -5.74
CA LEU A 37 17.12 33.13 -6.05
C LEU A 37 17.65 34.34 -5.30
N ARG A 38 17.79 34.22 -3.99
CA ARG A 38 18.23 35.33 -3.11
C ARG A 38 18.70 34.79 -1.75
N ILE A 39 19.32 35.67 -0.97
CA ILE A 39 19.65 35.40 0.42
C ILE A 39 18.76 36.31 1.29
N GLU A 40 18.08 35.74 2.25
CA GLU A 40 17.26 36.41 3.27
C GLU A 40 17.93 36.15 4.61
N ASP A 41 18.47 37.18 5.26
CA ASP A 41 19.30 37.08 6.45
C ASP A 41 20.45 36.07 6.24
N ASP A 42 20.46 34.93 6.95
CA ASP A 42 21.43 33.83 6.79
C ASP A 42 20.86 32.63 6.05
N THR A 43 19.75 32.79 5.32
CA THR A 43 19.06 31.70 4.61
C THR A 43 19.11 31.93 3.10
N ILE A 44 19.61 30.94 2.34
CA ILE A 44 19.60 30.95 0.88
C ILE A 44 18.27 30.37 0.41
N ILE A 45 17.54 31.14 -0.38
CA ILE A 45 16.30 30.70 -1.03
C ILE A 45 16.68 30.06 -2.36
N ILE A 46 16.35 28.75 -2.50
CA ILE A 46 16.64 27.95 -3.68
C ILE A 46 15.33 27.49 -4.31
N GLN A 47 15.17 27.77 -5.60
CA GLN A 47 14.06 27.30 -6.39
C GLN A 47 14.27 25.85 -6.76
N ALA A 48 13.23 25.03 -6.61
CA ALA A 48 13.14 23.66 -7.07
C ALA A 48 11.89 23.47 -7.95
N GLU A 49 11.92 22.48 -8.84
CA GLU A 49 10.89 22.24 -9.86
C GLU A 49 9.57 21.75 -9.26
N ASP A 50 9.62 20.87 -8.24
CA ASP A 50 8.42 20.33 -7.62
C ASP A 50 8.64 19.98 -6.12
N LYS A 51 7.53 19.78 -5.41
CA LYS A 51 7.53 19.47 -3.98
C LYS A 51 8.18 18.12 -3.66
N ILE A 52 8.10 17.14 -4.57
CA ILE A 52 8.69 15.81 -4.37
C ILE A 52 10.20 15.91 -4.38
N VAL A 53 10.75 16.73 -5.30
CA VAL A 53 12.18 17.03 -5.36
C VAL A 53 12.64 17.69 -4.05
N ILE A 54 11.88 18.66 -3.53
CA ILE A 54 12.16 19.30 -2.23
C ILE A 54 12.21 18.27 -1.11
N ASP A 55 11.20 17.44 -0.97
CA ASP A 55 11.12 16.42 0.09
C ASP A 55 12.30 15.41 0.05
N ILE A 56 12.75 15.04 -1.16
CA ILE A 56 13.91 14.14 -1.35
C ILE A 56 15.20 14.86 -0.96
N ILE A 57 15.35 16.10 -1.39
CA ILE A 57 16.55 16.89 -1.11
C ILE A 57 16.68 17.13 0.39
N GLU A 58 15.64 17.57 1.06
CA GLU A 58 15.64 17.83 2.51
C GLU A 58 15.98 16.58 3.32
N LYS A 59 15.44 15.41 2.93
CA LYS A 59 15.70 14.16 3.66
C LYS A 59 17.07 13.56 3.39
N LYS A 60 17.60 13.70 2.18
CA LYS A 60 18.74 12.89 1.74
C LYS A 60 19.99 13.71 1.38
N TYR A 61 19.82 14.91 0.84
CA TYR A 61 20.92 15.68 0.25
C TYR A 61 21.15 17.05 0.93
N LEU A 62 20.27 17.48 1.86
CA LEU A 62 20.37 18.78 2.54
C LEU A 62 21.76 19.01 3.17
N LYS A 63 22.26 18.02 3.91
CA LYS A 63 23.58 18.11 4.56
C LYS A 63 24.70 18.31 3.55
N THR A 64 24.67 17.59 2.44
CA THR A 64 25.69 17.70 1.37
C THR A 64 25.62 19.05 0.68
N ILE A 65 24.41 19.58 0.45
CA ILE A 65 24.21 20.92 -0.11
C ILE A 65 24.78 22.01 0.84
N LEU A 66 24.47 21.92 2.13
CA LEU A 66 24.98 22.86 3.14
C LEU A 66 26.50 22.84 3.22
N ILE A 67 27.14 21.67 3.14
CA ILE A 67 28.59 21.52 3.09
C ILE A 67 29.15 22.20 1.84
N ALA A 68 28.61 21.90 0.66
CA ALA A 68 29.08 22.49 -0.60
C ALA A 68 28.93 24.02 -0.64
N ILE A 69 27.84 24.56 -0.05
CA ILE A 69 27.64 26.00 0.10
C ILE A 69 28.68 26.61 1.07
N SER A 70 28.87 25.96 2.23
CA SER A 70 29.84 26.45 3.24
C SER A 70 31.27 26.46 2.72
N GLU A 71 31.70 25.44 1.96
CA GLU A 71 33.02 25.36 1.34
C GLU A 71 33.20 26.42 0.23
N THR A 72 32.14 26.73 -0.51
CA THR A 72 32.21 27.71 -1.60
C THR A 72 32.16 29.15 -1.11
N MET A 73 31.37 29.40 -0.06
CA MET A 73 31.09 30.74 0.44
C MET A 73 31.96 31.14 1.62
N ASN A 74 32.70 30.22 2.25
CA ASN A 74 33.43 30.35 3.53
C ASN A 74 32.56 30.89 4.70
N GLU A 75 31.28 30.73 4.62
CA GLU A 75 30.28 31.14 5.62
C GLU A 75 29.19 30.04 5.71
N SER A 76 28.54 29.96 6.86
CA SER A 76 27.46 29.01 7.08
C SER A 76 26.12 29.66 6.78
N TYR A 77 25.33 29.05 5.91
CA TYR A 77 24.01 29.51 5.55
C TYR A 77 23.01 28.37 5.79
N ASP A 78 21.78 28.73 6.13
CA ASP A 78 20.65 27.84 6.04
C ASP A 78 20.10 27.85 4.61
N VAL A 79 19.29 26.83 4.27
CA VAL A 79 18.69 26.68 2.95
C VAL A 79 17.17 26.49 3.07
N ARG A 80 16.40 27.23 2.26
CA ARG A 80 14.97 27.06 2.11
C ARG A 80 14.64 26.84 0.64
N PHE A 81 13.88 25.80 0.37
CA PHE A 81 13.41 25.50 -0.99
C PHE A 81 12.06 26.13 -1.23
N VAL A 82 11.83 26.66 -2.45
CA VAL A 82 10.58 27.26 -2.91
C VAL A 82 10.23 26.73 -4.30
N LEU A 83 8.94 26.65 -4.59
CA LEU A 83 8.46 26.26 -5.91
C LEU A 83 8.43 27.45 -6.88
N GLU A 84 8.52 27.18 -8.19
CA GLU A 84 8.51 28.18 -9.24
C GLU A 84 7.22 29.04 -9.22
N ASP A 85 6.08 28.44 -8.92
CA ASP A 85 4.77 29.11 -8.85
C ASP A 85 4.58 30.03 -7.64
N SER A 86 5.49 30.02 -6.67
CA SER A 86 5.39 30.86 -5.47
C SER A 86 6.10 32.22 -5.60
N ILE A 87 6.64 32.55 -6.79
CA ILE A 87 7.44 33.77 -7.02
C ILE A 87 6.59 34.98 -7.48
N VAL A 88 5.33 34.79 -7.80
CA VAL A 88 4.44 35.89 -8.21
C VAL A 88 3.57 36.27 -7.03
N GLU A 89 4.09 37.12 -6.16
CA GLU A 89 3.40 38.14 -5.36
C GLU A 89 4.23 38.53 -4.12
N ASP A 90 5.15 39.50 -4.32
CA ASP A 90 5.49 40.41 -3.24
C ASP A 90 5.91 41.78 -3.82
N ASP A 91 4.94 42.57 -4.20
CA ASP A 91 5.07 44.02 -4.11
C ASP A 91 3.69 44.67 -3.84
N SER A 92 3.70 45.44 -2.79
CA SER A 92 2.70 46.43 -2.35
C SER A 92 1.45 45.95 -1.57
N SER A 93 1.52 46.50 -0.37
CA SER A 93 0.45 46.90 0.57
C SER A 93 0.26 46.05 1.84
N ARG A 94 1.07 46.42 2.85
CA ARG A 94 0.78 46.18 4.26
C ARG A 94 -0.60 46.70 4.61
N LYS A 95 -1.58 45.77 4.73
CA LYS A 95 -2.71 45.94 5.64
C LYS A 95 -2.65 44.78 6.62
N HIS A 96 -2.42 45.11 7.89
CA HIS A 96 -2.66 44.23 9.01
C HIS A 96 -4.10 43.65 8.90
N VAL A 97 -4.21 42.42 8.46
CA VAL A 97 -5.31 41.56 8.81
C VAL A 97 -4.76 40.69 9.93
N GLU A 98 -5.31 40.88 11.12
CA GLU A 98 -5.11 39.96 12.24
C GLU A 98 -5.39 38.55 11.73
N LYS A 99 -4.34 37.78 11.47
CA LYS A 99 -4.44 36.33 11.35
C LYS A 99 -4.85 35.85 12.73
N LYS A 100 -6.12 35.39 12.85
CA LYS A 100 -6.49 34.49 13.93
C LYS A 100 -5.41 33.42 13.98
N PRO A 101 -4.88 33.10 15.15
CA PRO A 101 -3.88 32.05 15.26
C PRO A 101 -4.52 30.78 14.68
N VAL A 102 -3.94 30.26 13.61
CA VAL A 102 -4.19 28.88 13.20
C VAL A 102 -3.80 28.06 14.44
N PRO A 103 -4.71 27.29 15.03
CA PRO A 103 -4.37 26.49 16.19
C PRO A 103 -3.19 25.63 15.80
N SER A 104 -2.07 25.80 16.48
CA SER A 104 -0.97 24.87 16.43
C SER A 104 -1.48 23.56 17.01
N ILE A 105 -2.01 22.72 16.13
CA ILE A 105 -2.38 21.35 16.48
C ILE A 105 -1.08 20.71 16.96
N THR A 106 -1.04 20.39 18.22
CA THR A 106 -0.06 19.47 18.79
C THR A 106 -0.34 18.09 18.21
N THR A 107 -0.08 17.93 16.91
CA THR A 107 -0.23 16.70 16.11
C THR A 107 0.94 15.74 16.32
N SER A 108 1.70 15.89 17.41
CA SER A 108 2.92 15.10 17.63
C SER A 108 2.69 13.61 17.81
N ASP A 109 1.45 13.13 18.02
CA ASP A 109 1.19 11.70 18.23
C ASP A 109 0.15 11.05 17.29
N SER A 110 -0.55 11.82 16.44
CA SER A 110 -1.66 11.26 15.65
C SER A 110 -1.26 10.48 14.42
N ASN A 111 -0.02 10.58 13.92
CA ASN A 111 0.49 9.85 12.72
C ASN A 111 -0.47 9.87 11.50
N LEU A 112 -1.28 10.91 11.36
CA LEU A 112 -2.26 11.03 10.29
C LEU A 112 -1.62 11.53 8.99
N ASN A 113 -2.00 10.93 7.86
CA ASN A 113 -1.62 11.42 6.55
C ASN A 113 -2.53 12.58 6.14
N THR A 114 -1.98 13.76 5.97
CA THR A 114 -2.72 14.98 5.62
C THR A 114 -3.41 14.94 4.25
N ARG A 115 -3.02 14.02 3.37
CA ARG A 115 -3.63 13.83 2.04
C ARG A 115 -4.92 13.00 2.08
N TYR A 116 -5.20 12.30 3.19
CA TYR A 116 -6.33 11.40 3.30
C TYR A 116 -7.51 12.11 3.97
N THR A 117 -8.31 12.78 3.15
CA THR A 117 -9.53 13.50 3.56
C THR A 117 -10.75 12.99 2.80
N PHE A 118 -11.96 13.35 3.23
CA PHE A 118 -13.17 12.99 2.49
C PHE A 118 -13.22 13.61 1.09
N GLU A 119 -12.64 14.81 0.92
CA GLU A 119 -12.60 15.52 -0.36
C GLU A 119 -11.72 14.80 -1.38
N THR A 120 -10.62 14.16 -0.91
CA THR A 120 -9.72 13.41 -1.78
C THR A 120 -10.14 11.95 -1.98
N PHE A 121 -11.11 11.47 -1.20
CA PHE A 121 -11.64 10.12 -1.31
C PHE A 121 -12.66 10.01 -2.45
N VAL A 122 -12.34 9.25 -3.48
CA VAL A 122 -13.24 9.04 -4.62
C VAL A 122 -14.34 8.05 -4.26
N VAL A 123 -15.59 8.51 -4.31
CA VAL A 123 -16.77 7.71 -4.00
C VAL A 123 -17.31 7.05 -5.27
N GLY A 124 -17.48 5.73 -5.24
CA GLY A 124 -18.09 4.90 -6.27
C GLY A 124 -19.10 3.92 -5.68
N ASN A 125 -19.73 3.11 -6.51
CA ASN A 125 -20.70 2.12 -6.05
C ASN A 125 -20.10 1.10 -5.08
N ASN A 126 -18.82 0.81 -5.23
CA ASN A 126 -18.04 -0.15 -4.44
C ASN A 126 -17.74 0.28 -3.00
N ASN A 127 -17.82 1.59 -2.68
CA ASN A 127 -17.44 2.14 -1.37
C ASN A 127 -18.46 3.16 -0.82
N LYS A 128 -19.54 3.42 -1.54
CA LYS A 128 -20.55 4.42 -1.17
C LYS A 128 -21.14 4.21 0.23
N PHE A 129 -21.41 2.95 0.59
CA PHE A 129 -21.94 2.63 1.92
C PHE A 129 -20.90 2.88 3.02
N ALA A 130 -19.64 2.45 2.81
CA ALA A 130 -18.57 2.66 3.76
C ALA A 130 -18.26 4.15 3.95
N ASN A 131 -18.28 4.93 2.84
CA ASN A 131 -18.10 6.38 2.90
C ASN A 131 -19.23 7.08 3.67
N ALA A 132 -20.49 6.72 3.43
CA ALA A 132 -21.63 7.29 4.14
C ALA A 132 -21.58 6.96 5.64
N ALA A 133 -21.23 5.71 5.99
CA ALA A 133 -21.05 5.29 7.38
C ALA A 133 -19.91 6.05 8.08
N ALA A 134 -18.79 6.23 7.37
CA ALA A 134 -17.65 6.99 7.87
C ALA A 134 -17.97 8.46 8.12
N LEU A 135 -18.72 9.09 7.21
CA LEU A 135 -19.16 10.48 7.35
C LEU A 135 -20.11 10.63 8.55
N ALA A 136 -21.09 9.74 8.70
CA ALA A 136 -22.00 9.75 9.83
C ALA A 136 -21.28 9.61 11.19
N VAL A 137 -20.25 8.76 11.25
CA VAL A 137 -19.40 8.61 12.45
C VAL A 137 -18.53 9.85 12.68
N ALA A 138 -18.07 10.51 11.63
CA ALA A 138 -17.28 11.73 11.74
C ALA A 138 -18.12 12.91 12.25
N GLU A 139 -19.38 13.04 11.80
CA GLU A 139 -20.34 14.07 12.23
C GLU A 139 -20.86 13.86 13.66
N ALA A 140 -21.08 12.60 14.08
CA ALA A 140 -21.62 12.26 15.40
C ALA A 140 -20.84 11.09 16.05
N PRO A 141 -19.60 11.35 16.55
CA PRO A 141 -18.76 10.31 17.15
C PRO A 141 -19.45 9.68 18.37
N ALA A 142 -19.41 8.35 18.46
CA ALA A 142 -20.01 7.51 19.48
C ALA A 142 -21.54 7.48 19.53
N GLU A 143 -22.22 8.29 18.72
CA GLU A 143 -23.69 8.36 18.68
C GLU A 143 -24.27 7.63 17.46
N ALA A 144 -23.63 7.78 16.26
CA ALA A 144 -24.13 7.17 15.04
C ALA A 144 -23.90 5.65 15.03
N TYR A 145 -22.65 5.23 14.96
CA TYR A 145 -22.27 3.80 14.90
C TYR A 145 -21.00 3.56 15.72
N ASN A 146 -21.07 2.69 16.73
CA ASN A 146 -19.92 2.35 17.55
C ASN A 146 -19.92 0.86 17.96
N PRO A 147 -18.90 0.06 17.58
CA PRO A 147 -17.80 0.42 16.69
C PRO A 147 -18.23 0.58 15.22
N LEU A 148 -17.43 1.31 14.43
CA LEU A 148 -17.45 1.20 12.99
C LEU A 148 -16.37 0.23 12.54
N PHE A 149 -16.75 -0.86 11.87
CA PHE A 149 -15.84 -1.87 11.36
C PHE A 149 -15.81 -1.79 9.82
N ILE A 150 -14.66 -1.39 9.26
CA ILE A 150 -14.46 -1.23 7.80
C ILE A 150 -13.63 -2.40 7.31
N TYR A 151 -14.14 -3.18 6.36
CA TYR A 151 -13.34 -4.26 5.80
C TYR A 151 -13.31 -4.24 4.27
N GLY A 152 -12.34 -4.96 3.71
CA GLY A 152 -12.17 -5.09 2.26
C GLY A 152 -10.72 -5.43 1.91
N GLY A 153 -10.48 -5.82 0.68
CA GLY A 153 -9.17 -6.23 0.19
C GLY A 153 -8.05 -5.22 0.45
N VAL A 154 -6.81 -5.64 0.23
CA VAL A 154 -5.63 -4.78 0.41
C VAL A 154 -5.67 -3.64 -0.61
N GLY A 155 -5.34 -2.40 -0.16
CA GLY A 155 -5.21 -1.25 -1.05
C GLY A 155 -6.52 -0.68 -1.60
N LEU A 156 -7.69 -0.95 -0.97
CA LEU A 156 -9.00 -0.44 -1.39
C LEU A 156 -9.41 0.89 -0.75
N GLY A 157 -8.56 1.50 0.10
CA GLY A 157 -8.85 2.82 0.69
C GLY A 157 -9.34 2.80 2.12
N LYS A 158 -9.33 1.66 2.85
CA LYS A 158 -9.73 1.59 4.27
C LYS A 158 -9.00 2.61 5.15
N THR A 159 -7.68 2.62 5.08
CA THR A 159 -6.83 3.56 5.83
C THR A 159 -7.12 5.01 5.45
N HIS A 160 -7.37 5.30 4.16
CA HIS A 160 -7.76 6.63 3.70
C HIS A 160 -9.04 7.09 4.41
N LEU A 161 -10.07 6.24 4.42
CA LEU A 161 -11.36 6.56 5.03
C LEU A 161 -11.23 6.75 6.54
N MET A 162 -10.43 5.95 7.23
CA MET A 162 -10.14 6.12 8.66
C MET A 162 -9.47 7.47 8.95
N HIS A 163 -8.47 7.86 8.16
CA HIS A 163 -7.81 9.16 8.30
C HIS A 163 -8.77 10.32 7.99
N SER A 164 -9.67 10.14 7.00
CA SER A 164 -10.70 11.15 6.68
C SER A 164 -11.61 11.41 7.87
N ILE A 165 -12.06 10.37 8.57
CA ILE A 165 -12.86 10.51 9.80
C ILE A 165 -12.05 11.29 10.85
N ALA A 166 -10.80 10.92 11.07
CA ALA A 166 -9.95 11.57 12.06
C ALA A 166 -9.73 13.06 11.76
N HIS A 167 -9.43 13.40 10.49
CA HIS A 167 -9.27 14.80 10.06
C HIS A 167 -10.55 15.60 10.21
N PHE A 168 -11.68 15.04 9.83
CA PHE A 168 -12.97 15.71 9.98
C PHE A 168 -13.28 16.04 11.45
N ILE A 169 -13.14 15.06 12.35
CA ILE A 169 -13.37 15.25 13.79
C ILE A 169 -12.42 16.31 14.37
N LEU A 170 -11.14 16.28 14.02
CA LEU A 170 -10.15 17.25 14.50
C LEU A 170 -10.38 18.66 13.95
N ASN A 171 -10.92 18.80 12.75
CA ASN A 171 -11.26 20.08 12.15
C ASN A 171 -12.48 20.72 12.86
N GLU A 172 -13.50 19.91 13.16
CA GLU A 172 -14.70 20.37 13.88
C GLU A 172 -14.44 20.58 15.38
N SER A 173 -13.62 19.73 15.99
CA SER A 173 -13.33 19.74 17.43
C SER A 173 -11.85 19.50 17.69
N PRO A 174 -11.00 20.56 17.63
CA PRO A 174 -9.54 20.46 17.75
C PRO A 174 -9.03 19.89 19.08
N ASP A 175 -9.81 19.96 20.15
CA ASP A 175 -9.45 19.46 21.48
C ASP A 175 -9.70 17.96 21.64
N THR A 176 -10.31 17.30 20.66
CA THR A 176 -10.62 15.85 20.68
C THR A 176 -9.34 15.04 20.61
N LYS A 177 -9.19 14.10 21.54
CA LYS A 177 -8.04 13.20 21.58
C LYS A 177 -8.24 12.04 20.60
N VAL A 178 -7.69 12.15 19.41
CA VAL A 178 -7.75 11.13 18.37
C VAL A 178 -6.44 10.35 18.33
N LEU A 179 -6.53 9.01 18.40
CA LEU A 179 -5.38 8.12 18.28
C LEU A 179 -5.58 7.14 17.11
N TYR A 180 -4.71 7.25 16.11
CA TYR A 180 -4.57 6.27 15.04
C TYR A 180 -3.38 5.35 15.31
N VAL A 181 -3.59 4.04 15.20
CA VAL A 181 -2.56 3.03 15.43
C VAL A 181 -2.81 1.81 14.54
N SER A 182 -1.75 1.20 13.99
CA SER A 182 -1.85 -0.14 13.43
C SER A 182 -1.89 -1.18 14.56
N SER A 183 -2.59 -2.28 14.35
CA SER A 183 -2.66 -3.36 15.35
C SER A 183 -1.28 -3.99 15.62
N GLU A 184 -0.36 -3.93 14.66
CA GLU A 184 1.03 -4.32 14.85
C GLU A 184 1.75 -3.38 15.82
N LYS A 185 1.61 -2.04 15.65
CA LYS A 185 2.19 -1.05 16.57
C LYS A 185 1.61 -1.19 17.98
N PHE A 186 0.29 -1.39 18.10
CA PHE A 186 -0.36 -1.69 19.38
C PHE A 186 0.26 -2.91 20.06
N THR A 187 0.44 -4.01 19.32
CA THR A 187 1.09 -5.24 19.82
C THR A 187 2.52 -4.98 20.31
N ASN A 188 3.32 -4.28 19.51
CA ASN A 188 4.72 -4.00 19.82
C ASN A 188 4.85 -3.07 21.05
N GLU A 189 4.01 -2.06 21.15
CA GLU A 189 3.97 -1.18 22.31
C GLU A 189 3.54 -1.93 23.59
N LEU A 190 2.57 -2.84 23.49
CA LEU A 190 2.17 -3.71 24.61
C LEU A 190 3.34 -4.59 25.08
N ILE A 191 4.01 -5.27 24.16
CA ILE A 191 5.17 -6.12 24.49
C ILE A 191 6.26 -5.31 25.17
N ASN A 192 6.55 -4.12 24.66
CA ASN A 192 7.57 -3.24 25.23
C ASN A 192 7.16 -2.71 26.62
N SER A 193 5.89 -2.40 26.82
CA SER A 193 5.36 -1.95 28.11
C SER A 193 5.47 -3.04 29.18
N ILE A 194 5.18 -4.30 28.81
CA ILE A 194 5.34 -5.46 29.71
C ILE A 194 6.81 -5.65 30.10
N ARG A 195 7.72 -5.59 29.11
CA ARG A 195 9.18 -5.74 29.36
C ARG A 195 9.75 -4.63 30.23
N ALA A 196 9.22 -3.42 30.11
CA ALA A 196 9.69 -2.24 30.85
C ALA A 196 8.91 -1.99 32.15
N ASP A 197 7.95 -2.86 32.52
CA ASP A 197 7.02 -2.70 33.64
C ASP A 197 6.26 -1.35 33.62
N LYS A 198 5.85 -0.93 32.42
CA LYS A 198 5.13 0.32 32.15
C LYS A 198 3.69 0.10 31.65
N ASN A 199 3.04 -0.96 32.14
CA ASN A 199 1.69 -1.33 31.71
C ASN A 199 0.65 -0.23 31.98
N GLU A 200 0.80 0.52 33.07
CA GLU A 200 -0.10 1.61 33.40
C GLU A 200 0.02 2.76 32.40
N ALA A 201 1.22 3.13 31.99
CA ALA A 201 1.42 4.16 30.96
C ALA A 201 0.83 3.75 29.59
N PHE A 202 0.92 2.45 29.25
CA PHE A 202 0.27 1.91 28.05
C PHE A 202 -1.26 2.05 28.14
N ARG A 203 -1.86 1.65 29.26
CA ARG A 203 -3.30 1.79 29.49
C ARG A 203 -3.77 3.23 29.48
N GLN A 204 -3.04 4.14 30.10
CA GLN A 204 -3.32 5.59 30.06
C GLN A 204 -3.33 6.12 28.62
N LYS A 205 -2.37 5.71 27.81
CA LYS A 205 -2.28 6.13 26.41
C LYS A 205 -3.50 5.69 25.59
N TYR A 206 -3.92 4.42 25.73
CA TYR A 206 -4.95 3.83 24.89
C TYR A 206 -6.38 3.94 25.42
N ARG A 207 -6.55 4.22 26.72
CA ARG A 207 -7.87 4.30 27.36
C ARG A 207 -8.32 5.72 27.71
N ASN A 208 -7.42 6.73 27.57
CA ASN A 208 -7.74 8.14 27.88
C ASN A 208 -7.79 8.99 26.59
N ILE A 209 -8.53 8.50 25.60
CA ILE A 209 -8.73 9.12 24.28
C ILE A 209 -10.21 9.19 23.96
N ASP A 210 -10.60 10.03 23.01
CA ASP A 210 -11.98 10.21 22.59
C ASP A 210 -12.33 9.39 21.36
N VAL A 211 -11.34 9.18 20.47
CA VAL A 211 -11.50 8.40 19.23
C VAL A 211 -10.30 7.47 19.06
N LEU A 212 -10.55 6.17 18.98
CA LEU A 212 -9.56 5.15 18.67
C LEU A 212 -9.76 4.61 17.26
N LEU A 213 -8.73 4.73 16.41
CA LEU A 213 -8.70 4.12 15.09
C LEU A 213 -7.63 3.04 15.07
N VAL A 214 -8.04 1.79 14.84
CA VAL A 214 -7.13 0.63 14.77
C VAL A 214 -7.14 0.03 13.39
N ASP A 215 -6.01 0.15 12.70
CA ASP A 215 -5.84 -0.35 11.35
C ASP A 215 -5.33 -1.78 11.34
N ASP A 216 -5.84 -2.57 10.37
CA ASP A 216 -5.43 -3.94 10.11
C ASP A 216 -5.54 -4.87 11.34
N ILE A 217 -6.71 -4.91 11.97
CA ILE A 217 -6.96 -5.66 13.22
C ILE A 217 -6.67 -7.17 13.10
N GLN A 218 -6.70 -7.75 11.89
CA GLN A 218 -6.39 -9.15 11.68
C GLN A 218 -5.00 -9.58 12.19
N PHE A 219 -4.07 -8.65 12.37
CA PHE A 219 -2.72 -8.97 12.88
C PHE A 219 -2.66 -9.24 14.38
N ILE A 220 -3.76 -9.02 15.16
CA ILE A 220 -3.82 -9.52 16.54
C ILE A 220 -4.25 -10.99 16.62
N ALA A 221 -4.73 -11.58 15.54
CA ALA A 221 -5.16 -12.98 15.50
C ALA A 221 -4.02 -13.91 15.94
N GLY A 222 -4.35 -14.90 16.77
CA GLY A 222 -3.37 -15.82 17.35
C GLY A 222 -2.48 -15.26 18.46
N LYS A 223 -2.65 -13.98 18.86
CA LYS A 223 -1.86 -13.34 19.92
C LYS A 223 -2.72 -13.14 21.18
N GLU A 224 -2.96 -14.19 21.95
CA GLU A 224 -3.90 -14.21 23.10
C GLU A 224 -3.76 -13.00 24.03
N ARG A 225 -2.54 -12.70 24.51
CA ARG A 225 -2.30 -11.56 25.43
C ARG A 225 -2.64 -10.21 24.78
N THR A 226 -2.41 -10.06 23.48
CA THR A 226 -2.75 -8.84 22.76
C THR A 226 -4.25 -8.72 22.60
N GLN A 227 -4.94 -9.81 22.30
CA GLN A 227 -6.39 -9.85 22.20
C GLN A 227 -7.04 -9.52 23.54
N GLU A 228 -6.51 -10.05 24.65
CA GLU A 228 -7.00 -9.77 26.00
C GLU A 228 -6.87 -8.27 26.35
N GLU A 229 -5.69 -7.66 26.18
CA GLU A 229 -5.49 -6.24 26.49
C GLU A 229 -6.31 -5.33 25.54
N PHE A 230 -6.45 -5.74 24.27
CA PHE A 230 -7.31 -5.03 23.31
C PHE A 230 -8.79 -5.10 23.72
N PHE A 231 -9.27 -6.26 24.17
CA PHE A 231 -10.63 -6.43 24.67
C PHE A 231 -10.92 -5.51 25.86
N HIS A 232 -10.00 -5.40 26.81
CA HIS A 232 -10.15 -4.48 27.94
C HIS A 232 -10.12 -3.02 27.51
N THR A 233 -9.26 -2.66 26.57
CA THR A 233 -9.19 -1.31 26.00
C THR A 233 -10.50 -0.96 25.29
N PHE A 234 -10.99 -1.87 24.46
CA PHE A 234 -12.26 -1.73 23.75
C PHE A 234 -13.42 -1.48 24.73
N ASN A 235 -13.57 -2.33 25.75
CA ASN A 235 -14.67 -2.20 26.72
C ASN A 235 -14.58 -0.88 27.48
N THR A 236 -13.39 -0.48 27.93
CA THR A 236 -13.20 0.80 28.65
C THR A 236 -13.65 1.99 27.79
N LEU A 237 -13.27 2.02 26.52
CA LEU A 237 -13.67 3.09 25.61
C LEU A 237 -15.15 3.05 25.28
N TYR A 238 -15.69 1.87 25.01
CA TYR A 238 -17.09 1.68 24.67
C TYR A 238 -18.03 2.10 25.81
N GLU A 239 -17.73 1.68 27.05
CA GLU A 239 -18.49 2.06 28.26
C GLU A 239 -18.39 3.57 28.54
N ALA A 240 -17.24 4.18 28.25
CA ALA A 240 -17.05 5.62 28.34
C ALA A 240 -17.66 6.42 27.17
N LYS A 241 -18.40 5.77 26.27
CA LYS A 241 -18.98 6.36 25.05
C LYS A 241 -17.93 7.08 24.18
N LYS A 242 -16.77 6.43 23.99
CA LYS A 242 -15.71 6.88 23.08
C LYS A 242 -15.82 6.15 21.76
N GLN A 243 -15.54 6.84 20.65
CA GLN A 243 -15.66 6.25 19.32
C GLN A 243 -14.54 5.24 19.05
N ILE A 244 -14.90 4.10 18.50
CA ILE A 244 -13.95 3.06 18.06
C ILE A 244 -14.18 2.80 16.57
N ILE A 245 -13.10 2.85 15.78
CA ILE A 245 -13.09 2.57 14.35
C ILE A 245 -12.03 1.50 14.10
N ILE A 246 -12.40 0.44 13.39
CA ILE A 246 -11.53 -0.72 13.15
C ILE A 246 -11.50 -1.02 11.67
N SER A 247 -10.32 -1.29 11.13
CA SER A 247 -10.18 -1.83 9.77
C SER A 247 -9.70 -3.28 9.76
N SER A 248 -10.04 -4.00 8.68
CA SER A 248 -9.58 -5.37 8.44
C SER A 248 -9.51 -5.69 6.95
N ASP A 249 -8.75 -6.71 6.56
CA ASP A 249 -8.75 -7.25 5.21
C ASP A 249 -9.97 -8.16 4.93
N ARG A 250 -10.68 -8.59 5.99
CA ARG A 250 -11.83 -9.51 5.94
C ARG A 250 -12.84 -9.22 7.06
N PRO A 251 -14.09 -9.71 6.94
CA PRO A 251 -15.10 -9.51 8.00
C PRO A 251 -14.72 -10.26 9.29
N PRO A 252 -15.25 -9.86 10.47
CA PRO A 252 -14.90 -10.44 11.76
C PRO A 252 -15.04 -11.98 11.84
N LYS A 253 -16.04 -12.53 11.14
CA LYS A 253 -16.30 -14.00 11.11
C LYS A 253 -15.18 -14.79 10.44
N GLU A 254 -14.45 -14.17 9.51
CA GLU A 254 -13.41 -14.81 8.71
C GLU A 254 -12.00 -14.60 9.31
N ILE A 255 -11.87 -13.85 10.41
CA ILE A 255 -10.60 -13.70 11.11
C ILE A 255 -10.37 -14.97 11.92
N GLU A 256 -9.49 -15.85 11.40
CA GLU A 256 -9.12 -17.08 12.09
C GLU A 256 -8.44 -16.76 13.43
N THR A 257 -8.65 -17.59 14.44
CA THR A 257 -8.05 -17.46 15.79
C THR A 257 -8.38 -16.15 16.52
N LEU A 258 -9.40 -15.40 16.08
CA LEU A 258 -9.95 -14.29 16.84
C LEU A 258 -10.86 -14.81 17.95
N GLU A 259 -10.64 -14.34 19.19
CA GLU A 259 -11.49 -14.72 20.34
C GLU A 259 -12.96 -14.33 20.12
N GLU A 260 -13.87 -15.23 20.48
CA GLU A 260 -15.33 -15.07 20.30
C GLU A 260 -15.87 -13.78 20.91
N ARG A 261 -15.33 -13.39 22.09
CA ARG A 261 -15.72 -12.15 22.77
C ARG A 261 -15.35 -10.89 21.98
N LEU A 262 -14.18 -10.87 21.28
CA LEU A 262 -13.80 -9.76 20.41
C LEU A 262 -14.61 -9.75 19.11
N ARG A 263 -14.83 -10.93 18.52
CA ARG A 263 -15.66 -11.08 17.33
C ARG A 263 -17.06 -10.51 17.57
N SER A 264 -17.70 -10.89 18.68
CA SER A 264 -19.01 -10.38 19.08
C SER A 264 -19.01 -8.85 19.25
N ARG A 265 -17.94 -8.26 19.80
CA ARG A 265 -17.80 -6.80 19.95
C ARG A 265 -17.67 -6.09 18.61
N PHE A 266 -16.93 -6.65 17.67
CA PHE A 266 -16.76 -6.07 16.33
C PHE A 266 -18.06 -6.14 15.52
N GLU A 267 -18.87 -7.17 15.74
CA GLU A 267 -20.17 -7.34 15.09
C GLU A 267 -21.30 -6.51 15.73
N TRP A 268 -21.11 -5.97 16.90
CA TRP A 268 -22.15 -5.20 17.62
C TRP A 268 -22.47 -3.87 16.94
N GLY A 269 -21.48 -3.22 16.31
CA GLY A 269 -21.64 -1.95 15.62
C GLY A 269 -22.04 -2.08 14.14
N LEU A 270 -21.61 -1.14 13.33
CA LEU A 270 -21.81 -1.18 11.89
C LEU A 270 -20.61 -1.79 11.19
N ILE A 271 -20.87 -2.78 10.35
CA ILE A 271 -19.87 -3.39 9.48
C ILE A 271 -20.06 -2.85 8.06
N ALA A 272 -19.03 -2.23 7.50
CA ALA A 272 -19.04 -1.64 6.17
C ALA A 272 -17.96 -2.29 5.29
N ASP A 273 -18.34 -2.77 4.10
CA ASP A 273 -17.42 -3.36 3.13
C ASP A 273 -16.95 -2.33 2.11
N ILE A 274 -15.72 -2.51 1.64
CA ILE A 274 -15.15 -1.80 0.49
C ILE A 274 -14.73 -2.85 -0.53
N GLN A 275 -15.34 -2.81 -1.70
CA GLN A 275 -15.06 -3.72 -2.81
C GLN A 275 -14.08 -3.10 -3.81
N ALA A 276 -13.57 -3.91 -4.74
CA ALA A 276 -12.75 -3.42 -5.83
C ALA A 276 -13.51 -2.39 -6.69
N PRO A 277 -12.86 -1.29 -7.10
CA PRO A 277 -13.51 -0.24 -7.88
C PRO A 277 -13.86 -0.72 -9.29
N ASP A 278 -15.02 -0.30 -9.80
CA ASP A 278 -15.39 -0.45 -11.21
C ASP A 278 -14.51 0.44 -12.12
N PHE A 279 -14.68 0.33 -13.43
CA PHE A 279 -13.85 1.07 -14.38
C PHE A 279 -14.00 2.59 -14.21
N GLU A 280 -15.21 3.07 -14.04
CA GLU A 280 -15.54 4.48 -13.88
C GLU A 280 -14.91 5.05 -12.61
N THR A 281 -14.99 4.31 -11.50
CA THR A 281 -14.36 4.70 -10.24
C THR A 281 -12.83 4.70 -10.36
N ARG A 282 -12.23 3.71 -11.06
CA ARG A 282 -10.77 3.71 -11.32
C ARG A 282 -10.34 4.92 -12.14
N MET A 283 -11.10 5.28 -13.17
CA MET A 283 -10.85 6.49 -13.96
C MET A 283 -10.92 7.77 -13.12
N ALA A 284 -11.92 7.88 -12.24
CA ALA A 284 -12.05 9.02 -11.34
C ALA A 284 -10.89 9.11 -10.33
N ILE A 285 -10.44 7.96 -9.78
CA ILE A 285 -9.27 7.91 -8.89
C ILE A 285 -8.00 8.38 -9.62
N LEU A 286 -7.78 7.90 -10.85
CA LEU A 286 -6.61 8.28 -11.63
C LEU A 286 -6.62 9.77 -12.00
N LYS A 287 -7.78 10.33 -12.38
CA LYS A 287 -7.94 11.77 -12.64
C LYS A 287 -7.65 12.61 -11.40
N ASN A 288 -8.27 12.26 -10.27
CA ASN A 288 -8.03 12.94 -9.01
C ASN A 288 -6.54 12.92 -8.62
N LYS A 289 -5.87 11.76 -8.78
CA LYS A 289 -4.43 11.66 -8.51
C LYS A 289 -3.61 12.52 -9.46
N ALA A 290 -3.92 12.55 -10.75
CA ALA A 290 -3.23 13.38 -11.73
C ALA A 290 -3.38 14.87 -11.39
N GLU A 291 -4.58 15.31 -11.01
CA GLU A 291 -4.86 16.69 -10.57
C GLU A 291 -4.08 17.05 -9.30
N LEU A 292 -4.13 16.20 -8.27
CA LEU A 292 -3.42 16.44 -6.99
C LEU A 292 -1.89 16.52 -7.14
N GLU A 293 -1.33 15.81 -8.11
CA GLU A 293 0.11 15.80 -8.40
C GLU A 293 0.48 16.72 -9.59
N SER A 294 -0.49 17.51 -10.09
CA SER A 294 -0.31 18.42 -11.25
C SER A 294 0.33 17.73 -12.45
N LEU A 295 -0.14 16.51 -12.78
CA LEU A 295 0.36 15.71 -13.87
C LEU A 295 -0.50 15.94 -15.13
N ASP A 296 0.13 16.32 -16.24
CA ASP A 296 -0.55 16.40 -17.55
C ASP A 296 -0.56 15.01 -18.22
N LEU A 297 -1.60 14.23 -17.91
CA LEU A 297 -1.81 12.88 -18.45
C LEU A 297 -3.01 12.88 -19.41
N ASP A 298 -2.80 12.39 -20.63
CA ASP A 298 -3.89 12.20 -21.59
C ASP A 298 -4.92 11.17 -21.08
N ASP A 299 -6.19 11.42 -21.40
CA ASP A 299 -7.29 10.47 -21.07
C ASP A 299 -7.01 9.05 -21.60
N GLU A 300 -6.31 8.90 -22.72
CA GLU A 300 -5.91 7.58 -23.27
C GLU A 300 -4.94 6.83 -22.33
N VAL A 301 -4.03 7.54 -21.68
CA VAL A 301 -3.12 6.95 -20.68
C VAL A 301 -3.91 6.47 -19.48
N LEU A 302 -4.81 7.31 -18.95
CA LEU A 302 -5.64 6.96 -17.80
C LEU A 302 -6.57 5.78 -18.11
N GLN A 303 -7.18 5.76 -19.29
CA GLN A 303 -8.01 4.65 -19.77
C GLN A 303 -7.20 3.35 -19.87
N TYR A 304 -5.97 3.43 -20.40
CA TYR A 304 -5.10 2.28 -20.52
C TYR A 304 -4.77 1.69 -19.13
N VAL A 305 -4.40 2.53 -18.17
CA VAL A 305 -4.13 2.11 -16.79
C VAL A 305 -5.38 1.51 -16.14
N ALA A 306 -6.53 2.20 -16.22
CA ALA A 306 -7.79 1.74 -15.63
C ALA A 306 -8.30 0.43 -16.23
N ALA A 307 -8.06 0.17 -17.51
CA ALA A 307 -8.47 -1.06 -18.19
C ALA A 307 -7.64 -2.28 -17.76
N ASN A 308 -6.34 -2.07 -17.54
CA ASN A 308 -5.39 -3.16 -17.32
C ASN A 308 -5.12 -3.43 -15.82
N ILE A 309 -5.19 -2.43 -14.94
CA ILE A 309 -4.97 -2.60 -13.50
C ILE A 309 -6.32 -2.61 -12.79
N LYS A 310 -6.75 -3.80 -12.37
CA LYS A 310 -8.09 -4.05 -11.78
C LYS A 310 -8.03 -4.45 -10.31
N SER A 311 -6.86 -4.73 -9.78
CA SER A 311 -6.63 -5.38 -8.49
C SER A 311 -6.96 -4.48 -7.30
N ASN A 312 -6.32 -3.31 -7.21
CA ASN A 312 -6.48 -2.39 -6.08
C ASN A 312 -5.99 -0.97 -6.42
N ILE A 313 -6.36 -0.01 -5.55
CA ILE A 313 -6.05 1.41 -5.74
C ILE A 313 -4.56 1.70 -5.58
N ARG A 314 -3.84 0.98 -4.68
CA ARG A 314 -2.39 1.15 -4.51
C ARG A 314 -1.62 0.82 -5.79
N GLU A 315 -2.03 -0.22 -6.49
CA GLU A 315 -1.42 -0.57 -7.78
C GLU A 315 -1.76 0.44 -8.87
N LEU A 316 -3.00 0.98 -8.89
CA LEU A 316 -3.38 2.07 -9.80
C LEU A 316 -2.49 3.30 -9.58
N GLU A 317 -2.35 3.75 -8.35
CA GLU A 317 -1.51 4.90 -7.99
C GLU A 317 -0.02 4.63 -8.26
N GLY A 318 0.43 3.41 -7.95
CA GLY A 318 1.79 2.95 -8.23
C GLY A 318 2.11 2.95 -9.74
N ALA A 319 1.14 2.58 -10.57
CA ALA A 319 1.30 2.61 -12.03
C ALA A 319 1.48 4.03 -12.56
N VAL A 320 0.67 5.00 -12.11
CA VAL A 320 0.85 6.41 -12.47
C VAL A 320 2.24 6.89 -12.07
N THR A 321 2.64 6.63 -10.83
CA THR A 321 3.98 7.00 -10.33
C THR A 321 5.09 6.38 -11.17
N LYS A 322 4.94 5.11 -11.59
CA LYS A 322 5.90 4.41 -12.46
C LYS A 322 5.97 5.01 -13.86
N ILE A 323 4.82 5.36 -14.45
CA ILE A 323 4.75 6.02 -15.76
C ILE A 323 5.49 7.36 -15.73
N VAL A 324 5.21 8.19 -14.73
CA VAL A 324 5.86 9.51 -14.56
C VAL A 324 7.36 9.35 -14.35
N ALA A 325 7.79 8.42 -13.50
CA ALA A 325 9.19 8.15 -13.28
C ALA A 325 9.89 7.66 -14.56
N TYR A 326 9.26 6.75 -15.31
CA TYR A 326 9.77 6.21 -16.57
C TYR A 326 9.90 7.32 -17.63
N SER A 327 8.86 8.15 -17.80
CA SER A 327 8.88 9.29 -18.75
C SER A 327 10.04 10.25 -18.44
N ARG A 328 10.26 10.60 -17.18
CA ARG A 328 11.37 11.48 -16.76
C ARG A 328 12.76 10.87 -17.00
N LEU A 329 12.89 9.54 -16.92
CA LEU A 329 14.18 8.84 -17.08
C LEU A 329 14.54 8.58 -18.55
N VAL A 330 13.55 8.32 -19.41
CA VAL A 330 13.76 7.93 -20.81
C VAL A 330 13.74 9.13 -21.76
N GLN A 331 12.92 10.12 -21.45
CA GLN A 331 12.81 11.34 -22.25
C GLN A 331 13.59 12.46 -21.57
N LEU A 332 14.67 12.92 -22.21
CA LEU A 332 15.52 14.06 -21.77
C LEU A 332 14.83 15.44 -21.94
N GLY A 333 13.49 15.50 -21.94
CA GLY A 333 12.72 16.74 -22.13
C GLY A 333 11.26 16.58 -21.66
N TYR A 334 10.58 17.71 -21.45
CA TYR A 334 9.16 17.79 -21.08
C TYR A 334 8.24 17.45 -22.28
N GLU A 335 8.30 16.22 -22.76
CA GLU A 335 7.33 15.76 -23.74
C GLU A 335 6.13 15.16 -23.02
N LYS A 336 4.95 15.41 -23.59
CA LYS A 336 3.67 14.89 -23.12
C LYS A 336 3.71 13.37 -22.96
N ILE A 337 3.23 12.86 -21.82
CA ILE A 337 3.19 11.43 -21.56
C ILE A 337 2.15 10.78 -22.47
N THR A 338 2.61 9.99 -23.43
CA THR A 338 1.76 9.28 -24.39
C THR A 338 1.41 7.87 -23.92
N LYS A 339 0.39 7.27 -24.55
CA LYS A 339 0.01 5.88 -24.30
C LYS A 339 1.17 4.90 -24.51
N GLN A 340 2.01 5.12 -25.52
CA GLN A 340 3.18 4.28 -25.80
C GLN A 340 4.17 4.26 -24.63
N ILE A 341 4.41 5.42 -24.02
CA ILE A 341 5.26 5.54 -22.83
C ILE A 341 4.64 4.77 -21.65
N ALA A 342 3.32 4.84 -21.49
CA ALA A 342 2.62 4.09 -20.45
C ALA A 342 2.70 2.57 -20.69
N GLU A 343 2.57 2.10 -21.92
CA GLU A 343 2.73 0.70 -22.32
C GLU A 343 4.14 0.19 -21.99
N ASP A 344 5.17 0.95 -22.38
CA ASP A 344 6.56 0.58 -22.12
C ASP A 344 6.89 0.60 -20.62
N ALA A 345 6.40 1.60 -19.88
CA ALA A 345 6.60 1.73 -18.44
C ALA A 345 5.93 0.59 -17.64
N LEU A 346 4.76 0.15 -18.09
CA LEU A 346 3.94 -0.84 -17.39
C LEU A 346 4.08 -2.26 -17.94
N LYS A 347 4.96 -2.47 -18.92
CA LYS A 347 5.14 -3.77 -19.58
C LYS A 347 5.32 -4.94 -18.59
N ASP A 348 6.07 -4.74 -17.52
CA ASP A 348 6.29 -5.78 -16.50
C ASP A 348 5.09 -5.98 -15.55
N LEU A 349 4.22 -4.96 -15.41
CA LEU A 349 3.02 -5.01 -14.56
C LEU A 349 1.80 -5.53 -15.32
N ILE A 350 1.73 -5.17 -16.61
CA ILE A 350 0.64 -5.51 -17.53
C ILE A 350 1.11 -6.57 -18.53
N ALA A 351 2.40 -7.03 -18.41
CA ALA A 351 2.80 -8.21 -19.17
C ALA A 351 1.61 -9.16 -19.14
N PRO A 352 1.10 -9.64 -20.29
CA PRO A 352 0.05 -10.61 -20.23
C PRO A 352 0.53 -11.60 -19.19
N GLN A 353 -0.17 -11.76 -18.06
CA GLN A 353 -0.36 -13.11 -17.65
C GLN A 353 -0.76 -13.74 -18.99
N GLU A 354 0.21 -14.30 -19.71
CA GLU A 354 -0.13 -15.40 -20.59
C GLU A 354 -1.12 -16.11 -19.71
N ASP A 355 -2.41 -16.05 -20.08
CA ASP A 355 -3.39 -16.89 -19.41
C ASP A 355 -2.62 -18.18 -19.28
N ASN A 356 -2.05 -18.41 -18.10
CA ASN A 356 -1.38 -19.67 -17.81
C ASN A 356 -2.56 -20.61 -17.79
N ILE A 357 -3.03 -20.91 -19.02
CA ILE A 357 -4.02 -21.97 -19.24
C ILE A 357 -3.32 -23.15 -18.65
N VAL A 358 -3.66 -23.41 -17.39
CA VAL A 358 -3.13 -24.54 -16.68
C VAL A 358 -3.48 -25.76 -17.52
N THR A 359 -2.52 -26.22 -18.30
CA THR A 359 -2.69 -27.38 -19.16
C THR A 359 -2.25 -28.63 -18.42
N PRO A 360 -2.83 -29.79 -18.71
CA PRO A 360 -2.35 -31.05 -18.16
C PRO A 360 -0.86 -31.31 -18.43
N GLU A 361 -0.34 -30.80 -19.54
CA GLU A 361 1.07 -30.89 -19.91
C GLU A 361 1.95 -30.07 -18.96
N LEU A 362 1.56 -28.82 -18.63
CA LEU A 362 2.26 -27.99 -17.64
C LEU A 362 2.27 -28.64 -16.25
N ILE A 363 1.12 -29.19 -15.83
CA ILE A 363 1.02 -29.91 -14.56
C ILE A 363 1.99 -31.08 -14.51
N LEU A 364 2.06 -31.85 -15.59
CA LEU A 364 2.96 -33.00 -15.71
C LEU A 364 4.44 -32.56 -15.62
N GLU A 365 4.80 -31.45 -16.27
CA GLU A 365 6.15 -30.87 -16.23
C GLU A 365 6.51 -30.45 -14.80
N VAL A 366 5.69 -29.63 -14.14
CA VAL A 366 5.96 -29.12 -12.77
C VAL A 366 6.06 -30.25 -11.74
N VAL A 367 5.20 -31.28 -11.85
CA VAL A 367 5.27 -32.44 -10.96
C VAL A 367 6.52 -33.29 -11.24
N SER A 368 6.92 -33.45 -12.52
CA SER A 368 8.14 -34.14 -12.91
C SER A 368 9.38 -33.49 -12.30
N GLU A 369 9.48 -32.16 -12.40
CA GLU A 369 10.56 -31.37 -11.79
C GLU A 369 10.56 -31.50 -10.26
N HIS A 370 9.41 -31.38 -9.63
CA HIS A 370 9.31 -31.39 -8.16
C HIS A 370 9.75 -32.72 -7.55
N TYR A 371 9.41 -33.85 -8.20
CA TYR A 371 9.80 -35.18 -7.73
C TYR A 371 11.08 -35.70 -8.36
N ASN A 372 11.76 -34.90 -9.21
CA ASN A 372 12.96 -35.25 -9.95
C ASN A 372 12.81 -36.58 -10.73
N ILE A 373 11.71 -36.75 -11.44
CA ILE A 373 11.35 -37.93 -12.22
C ILE A 373 11.19 -37.50 -13.68
N SER A 374 11.72 -38.30 -14.59
CA SER A 374 11.59 -37.99 -16.02
C SER A 374 10.11 -38.05 -16.45
N HIS A 375 9.75 -37.15 -17.35
CA HIS A 375 8.40 -37.12 -17.97
C HIS A 375 8.06 -38.51 -18.57
N SER A 376 8.99 -39.17 -19.23
CA SER A 376 8.82 -40.49 -19.80
C SER A 376 8.54 -41.58 -18.76
N ASP A 377 9.09 -41.47 -17.54
CA ASP A 377 8.80 -42.42 -16.46
C ASP A 377 7.40 -42.22 -15.86
N ILE A 378 6.94 -40.97 -15.67
CA ILE A 378 5.58 -40.72 -15.20
C ILE A 378 4.54 -41.26 -16.18
N VAL A 379 4.78 -41.11 -17.46
CA VAL A 379 3.85 -41.60 -18.53
C VAL A 379 3.99 -43.11 -18.74
N SER A 380 5.12 -43.73 -18.35
CA SER A 380 5.38 -45.15 -18.56
C SER A 380 4.40 -46.08 -17.84
N LYS A 381 4.40 -47.38 -18.21
CA LYS A 381 3.63 -48.42 -17.53
C LYS A 381 4.26 -48.90 -16.22
N LYS A 382 5.38 -48.33 -15.77
CA LYS A 382 6.07 -48.71 -14.52
C LYS A 382 5.16 -48.51 -13.31
N ARG A 383 5.18 -49.44 -12.34
CA ARG A 383 4.37 -49.48 -11.14
C ARG A 383 5.04 -49.19 -9.81
N PRO A 384 6.40 -48.98 -9.71
CA PRO A 384 7.02 -48.63 -8.44
C PRO A 384 6.32 -47.43 -7.81
N ARG A 385 6.24 -47.41 -6.48
CA ARG A 385 5.53 -46.35 -5.72
C ARG A 385 6.10 -44.96 -6.02
N GLU A 386 7.40 -44.88 -6.20
CA GLU A 386 8.13 -43.63 -6.52
C GLU A 386 7.65 -42.98 -7.82
N ILE A 387 7.16 -43.76 -8.79
CA ILE A 387 6.64 -43.28 -10.07
C ILE A 387 5.11 -43.23 -10.08
N ALA A 388 4.49 -44.20 -9.44
CA ALA A 388 3.02 -44.29 -9.42
C ALA A 388 2.36 -43.19 -8.60
N TYR A 389 2.99 -42.77 -7.50
CA TYR A 389 2.45 -41.77 -6.60
C TYR A 389 2.49 -40.35 -7.20
N PRO A 390 3.60 -39.85 -7.74
CA PRO A 390 3.61 -38.58 -8.49
C PRO A 390 2.64 -38.57 -9.68
N ARG A 391 2.48 -39.68 -10.39
CA ARG A 391 1.49 -39.82 -11.44
C ARG A 391 0.05 -39.63 -10.93
N GLN A 392 -0.29 -40.16 -9.74
CA GLN A 392 -1.59 -39.95 -9.11
C GLN A 392 -1.78 -38.48 -8.70
N ILE A 393 -0.72 -37.78 -8.27
CA ILE A 393 -0.74 -36.34 -8.00
C ILE A 393 -1.04 -35.56 -9.29
N VAL A 394 -0.42 -35.91 -10.43
CA VAL A 394 -0.77 -35.31 -11.73
C VAL A 394 -2.24 -35.51 -12.05
N MET A 395 -2.79 -36.72 -11.88
CA MET A 395 -4.22 -37.00 -12.11
C MET A 395 -5.12 -36.09 -11.24
N TYR A 396 -4.76 -35.95 -9.96
CA TYR A 396 -5.48 -35.10 -9.01
C TYR A 396 -5.43 -33.62 -9.41
N LEU A 397 -4.23 -33.08 -9.70
CA LEU A 397 -4.06 -31.68 -10.06
C LEU A 397 -4.70 -31.35 -11.41
N CYS A 398 -4.57 -32.22 -12.42
CA CYS A 398 -5.25 -32.03 -13.70
C CYS A 398 -6.78 -31.94 -13.52
N ARG A 399 -7.38 -32.82 -12.70
CA ARG A 399 -8.81 -32.80 -12.46
C ARG A 399 -9.26 -31.58 -11.66
N LYS A 400 -8.40 -31.03 -10.78
CA LYS A 400 -8.71 -29.91 -9.91
C LYS A 400 -8.48 -28.55 -10.56
N LEU A 401 -7.45 -28.44 -11.41
CA LEU A 401 -6.97 -27.16 -11.95
C LEU A 401 -7.28 -26.96 -13.44
N THR A 402 -7.84 -27.98 -14.12
CA THR A 402 -8.20 -27.88 -15.54
C THR A 402 -9.59 -28.45 -15.81
N ASP A 403 -10.18 -28.02 -16.93
CA ASP A 403 -11.45 -28.58 -17.44
C ASP A 403 -11.27 -29.88 -18.25
N ALA A 404 -10.07 -30.46 -18.22
CA ALA A 404 -9.77 -31.67 -19.00
C ALA A 404 -10.61 -32.85 -18.53
N SER A 405 -11.20 -33.55 -19.50
CA SER A 405 -11.97 -34.76 -19.22
C SER A 405 -11.07 -35.91 -18.76
N LEU A 406 -11.61 -36.85 -17.95
CA LEU A 406 -10.84 -38.01 -17.48
C LEU A 406 -10.21 -38.82 -18.62
N PRO A 407 -10.85 -39.06 -19.78
CA PRO A 407 -10.21 -39.67 -20.93
C PRO A 407 -8.99 -38.86 -21.44
N ARG A 408 -9.10 -37.53 -21.52
CA ARG A 408 -7.99 -36.65 -21.98
C ARG A 408 -6.81 -36.73 -21.04
N ILE A 409 -7.03 -36.71 -19.72
CA ILE A 409 -5.96 -36.87 -18.70
C ILE A 409 -5.33 -38.27 -18.85
N GLY A 410 -6.11 -39.30 -19.08
CA GLY A 410 -5.62 -40.67 -19.30
C GLY A 410 -4.74 -40.80 -20.56
N GLU A 411 -5.11 -40.10 -21.64
CA GLU A 411 -4.36 -40.07 -22.89
C GLU A 411 -2.96 -39.50 -22.70
N ILE A 412 -2.85 -38.35 -22.03
CA ILE A 412 -1.60 -37.67 -21.73
C ILE A 412 -0.70 -38.51 -20.82
N LEU A 413 -1.27 -39.26 -19.90
CA LEU A 413 -0.56 -40.13 -18.96
C LEU A 413 -0.25 -41.53 -19.51
N GLY A 414 -0.13 -41.68 -20.84
CA GLY A 414 0.32 -42.92 -21.49
C GLY A 414 -0.84 -43.84 -21.82
N LYS A 415 -1.95 -43.27 -22.33
CA LYS A 415 -3.16 -43.98 -22.77
C LYS A 415 -3.79 -44.85 -21.66
N ARG A 416 -3.98 -44.25 -20.49
CA ARG A 416 -4.61 -44.91 -19.34
C ARG A 416 -6.13 -44.77 -19.42
N ASP A 417 -6.78 -45.78 -18.91
CA ASP A 417 -8.24 -45.79 -18.82
C ASP A 417 -8.73 -44.70 -17.84
N HIS A 418 -9.87 -44.09 -18.16
CA HIS A 418 -10.50 -43.06 -17.34
C HIS A 418 -10.80 -43.51 -15.89
N THR A 419 -11.07 -44.81 -15.69
CA THR A 419 -11.25 -45.38 -14.35
C THR A 419 -9.95 -45.36 -13.53
N THR A 420 -8.80 -45.58 -14.17
CA THR A 420 -7.48 -45.47 -13.53
C THR A 420 -7.24 -44.02 -13.09
N VAL A 421 -7.60 -43.03 -13.91
CA VAL A 421 -7.47 -41.60 -13.58
C VAL A 421 -8.38 -41.25 -12.39
N LEU A 422 -9.62 -41.73 -12.41
CA LEU A 422 -10.58 -41.52 -11.33
C LEU A 422 -10.08 -42.10 -10.00
N HIS A 423 -9.61 -43.34 -10.01
CA HIS A 423 -9.02 -43.97 -8.82
C HIS A 423 -7.78 -43.22 -8.30
N GLY A 424 -6.92 -42.71 -9.20
CA GLY A 424 -5.77 -41.92 -8.83
C GLY A 424 -6.18 -40.60 -8.14
N TYR A 425 -7.17 -39.92 -8.68
CA TYR A 425 -7.77 -38.73 -8.10
C TYR A 425 -8.35 -38.96 -6.71
N GLU A 426 -9.24 -39.98 -6.58
CA GLU A 426 -9.89 -40.29 -5.31
C GLU A 426 -8.90 -40.67 -4.21
N LYS A 427 -7.85 -41.42 -4.57
CA LYS A 427 -6.80 -41.81 -3.62
C LYS A 427 -6.09 -40.61 -3.06
N ILE A 428 -5.58 -39.72 -3.91
CA ILE A 428 -4.89 -38.49 -3.44
C ILE A 428 -5.84 -37.60 -2.64
N ASN A 429 -7.09 -37.46 -3.06
CA ASN A 429 -8.11 -36.71 -2.33
C ASN A 429 -8.40 -37.26 -0.91
N GLN A 430 -8.26 -38.57 -0.72
CA GLN A 430 -8.38 -39.20 0.61
C GLN A 430 -7.07 -39.03 1.42
N ASP A 431 -5.90 -39.20 0.77
CA ASP A 431 -4.60 -39.11 1.41
C ASP A 431 -4.33 -37.69 1.94
N ILE A 432 -4.75 -36.63 1.21
CA ILE A 432 -4.64 -35.21 1.64
C ILE A 432 -5.34 -34.97 2.98
N LYS A 433 -6.46 -35.66 3.23
CA LYS A 433 -7.22 -35.50 4.50
C LYS A 433 -6.52 -36.14 5.70
N LYS A 434 -5.57 -37.01 5.46
CA LYS A 434 -4.88 -37.82 6.50
C LYS A 434 -3.43 -37.41 6.69
N ASP A 435 -2.82 -36.77 5.70
CA ASP A 435 -1.39 -36.44 5.67
C ASP A 435 -1.20 -34.93 5.41
N ALA A 436 -0.85 -34.19 6.47
CA ALA A 436 -0.58 -32.76 6.40
C ALA A 436 0.66 -32.42 5.52
N THR A 437 1.64 -33.34 5.44
CA THR A 437 2.83 -33.15 4.61
C THR A 437 2.47 -33.20 3.12
N LEU A 438 1.60 -34.14 2.75
CA LEU A 438 1.08 -34.23 1.39
C LEU A 438 0.25 -32.98 1.04
N LYS A 439 -0.59 -32.52 1.95
CA LYS A 439 -1.36 -31.29 1.76
C LYS A 439 -0.45 -30.10 1.43
N ASN A 440 0.60 -29.89 2.23
CA ASN A 440 1.57 -28.81 1.99
C ASN A 440 2.29 -28.97 0.63
N SER A 441 2.64 -30.20 0.24
CA SER A 441 3.28 -30.46 -1.07
C SER A 441 2.33 -30.13 -2.23
N ILE A 442 1.05 -30.46 -2.13
CA ILE A 442 0.03 -30.13 -3.13
C ILE A 442 -0.19 -28.60 -3.19
N ASP A 443 -0.19 -27.89 -2.07
CA ASP A 443 -0.34 -26.43 -2.03
C ASP A 443 0.88 -25.74 -2.68
N ILE A 444 2.10 -26.25 -2.46
CA ILE A 444 3.32 -25.76 -3.12
C ILE A 444 3.26 -26.00 -4.64
N LEU A 445 2.87 -27.19 -5.07
CA LEU A 445 2.70 -27.53 -6.48
C LEU A 445 1.63 -26.65 -7.14
N THR A 446 0.49 -26.46 -6.49
CA THR A 446 -0.60 -25.61 -6.99
C THR A 446 -0.10 -24.18 -7.18
N LYS A 447 0.62 -23.61 -6.21
CA LYS A 447 1.22 -22.26 -6.33
C LYS A 447 2.21 -22.16 -7.47
N LYS A 448 3.04 -23.19 -7.68
CA LYS A 448 4.01 -23.24 -8.81
C LYS A 448 3.32 -23.32 -10.16
N ILE A 449 2.20 -24.05 -10.27
CA ILE A 449 1.47 -24.23 -11.52
C ILE A 449 0.67 -22.97 -11.88
N VAL A 450 0.01 -22.36 -10.91
CA VAL A 450 -0.83 -21.15 -11.13
C VAL A 450 0.02 -19.88 -11.20
N GLY A 451 1.21 -19.87 -10.60
CA GLY A 451 2.12 -18.72 -10.54
C GLY A 451 3.24 -18.75 -11.58
N LYS A 452 3.30 -19.76 -12.46
CA LYS A 452 4.11 -19.77 -13.67
C LYS A 452 3.26 -19.23 -14.81
#